data_59f30a36cc8a696a18555adcc3bc9a06
#
_entry.id   59f30a36cc8a696a18555adcc3bc9a06
#
_cell.length_a   1.000
_cell.length_b   1.000
_cell.length_c   1.000
_cell.angle_alpha   90.00
_cell.angle_beta   90.00
_cell.angle_gamma   90.00
#
_symmetry.space_group_name_H-M   'P 1'
#
loop_
_entity.id
_entity.type
_entity.pdbx_description
1 polymer ?
#
loop_
_entity_poly.entity_id
_entity_poly.type
_entity_poly.pdbx_seq_one_letter_code
_entity_poly.pdbx_strand_id
1 'polypeptide(L)'
;IPGFEYESVATYEYDAWGNVSSSGSLAEINPLRYRGYYYDNETGFYYLQSRYYDPANRRFISADVYASTGQGFAGTNMFAYCNNKPIINSDPSGHALRSNLTAICDGGSGYLDRTKDVKRVLRENYEQAKRWGWELDGPFEFYNAVKDRGKWDYKRRPKGSEWIPRNGVFSVNGKKMTAEQLGNINYGFTGSVLGFPAPVLRMAGGFVAIKNSGINWEDWWYDFDSKEDAEMIQLGIDMEYLMTITGYSTDEVVDFFWK
;
A
#
# COMPACT_ATOMS: atom_id res chain seq x y z
N ILE A 1 -11.78 -11.41 -32.01
CA ILE A 1 -12.56 -11.19 -33.24
C ILE A 1 -11.55 -10.68 -34.27
N PRO A 2 -11.28 -11.41 -35.38
CA PRO A 2 -10.35 -10.96 -36.38
C PRO A 2 -10.96 -9.71 -37.09
N GLY A 3 -10.23 -8.58 -37.10
CA GLY A 3 -10.59 -7.40 -37.88
C GLY A 3 -10.90 -6.13 -37.10
N PHE A 4 -10.72 -6.08 -35.76
CA PHE A 4 -10.76 -4.81 -35.05
C PHE A 4 -9.34 -4.24 -34.92
N GLU A 5 -9.01 -3.24 -35.72
CA GLU A 5 -7.86 -2.38 -35.44
C GLU A 5 -8.26 -1.41 -34.34
N TYR A 6 -7.55 -1.47 -33.21
CA TYR A 6 -7.72 -0.50 -32.13
C TYR A 6 -6.91 0.74 -32.48
N GLU A 7 -7.59 1.84 -32.75
CA GLU A 7 -6.94 3.13 -32.91
C GLU A 7 -6.71 3.74 -31.49
N SER A 8 -5.48 4.13 -31.21
CA SER A 8 -5.17 4.83 -29.96
C SER A 8 -5.72 6.25 -30.02
N VAL A 9 -6.72 6.55 -29.19
CA VAL A 9 -7.37 7.86 -29.12
C VAL A 9 -6.61 8.89 -28.27
N ALA A 10 -5.67 8.44 -27.44
CA ALA A 10 -4.77 9.29 -26.68
C ALA A 10 -3.49 8.53 -26.33
N THR A 11 -2.35 9.19 -26.48
CA THR A 11 -1.03 8.66 -26.11
C THR A 11 -0.31 9.73 -25.31
N TYR A 12 0.40 9.30 -24.23
CA TYR A 12 1.17 10.18 -23.37
C TYR A 12 2.56 9.63 -23.19
N GLU A 13 3.56 10.50 -23.36
CA GLU A 13 4.95 10.21 -23.06
C GLU A 13 5.41 11.15 -21.95
N TYR A 14 6.20 10.64 -21.02
CA TYR A 14 6.64 11.39 -19.86
C TYR A 14 8.15 11.28 -19.69
N ASP A 15 8.77 12.40 -19.31
CA ASP A 15 10.12 12.31 -18.75
C ASP A 15 10.09 11.81 -17.31
N ALA A 16 11.26 11.66 -16.70
CA ALA A 16 11.37 11.21 -15.31
C ALA A 16 10.65 12.12 -14.30
N TRP A 17 10.40 13.38 -14.64
CA TRP A 17 9.79 14.39 -13.78
C TRP A 17 8.30 14.61 -14.07
N GLY A 18 7.78 13.95 -15.10
CA GLY A 18 6.37 14.07 -15.46
C GLY A 18 6.07 15.18 -16.47
N ASN A 19 7.09 15.80 -17.10
CA ASN A 19 6.81 16.63 -18.26
C ASN A 19 6.18 15.75 -19.33
N VAL A 20 5.01 16.17 -19.84
CA VAL A 20 4.17 15.36 -20.72
C VAL A 20 4.25 15.84 -22.15
N SER A 21 4.37 14.88 -23.06
CA SER A 21 4.07 15.02 -24.48
C SER A 21 2.87 14.15 -24.80
N SER A 22 1.83 14.71 -25.41
CA SER A 22 0.59 13.99 -25.68
C SER A 22 0.15 14.11 -27.10
N SER A 23 -0.52 13.08 -27.63
CA SER A 23 -1.11 13.04 -28.97
C SER A 23 -2.42 12.27 -28.96
N GLY A 24 -3.29 12.56 -29.92
CA GLY A 24 -4.59 11.93 -30.11
C GLY A 24 -5.76 12.85 -29.73
N SER A 25 -6.94 12.52 -30.29
CA SER A 25 -8.13 13.36 -30.21
C SER A 25 -8.70 13.57 -28.78
N LEU A 26 -8.43 12.65 -27.86
CA LEU A 26 -8.88 12.71 -26.47
C LEU A 26 -7.75 13.04 -25.48
N ALA A 27 -6.54 13.33 -25.95
CA ALA A 27 -5.39 13.55 -25.11
C ALA A 27 -5.54 14.76 -24.15
N GLU A 28 -6.25 15.80 -24.57
CA GLU A 28 -6.48 16.99 -23.75
C GLU A 28 -7.63 16.80 -22.73
N ILE A 29 -8.53 15.85 -22.99
CA ILE A 29 -9.73 15.65 -22.16
C ILE A 29 -9.41 14.82 -20.93
N ASN A 30 -8.45 13.88 -21.03
CA ASN A 30 -8.08 13.03 -19.90
C ASN A 30 -7.25 13.81 -18.87
N PRO A 31 -7.77 14.01 -17.64
CA PRO A 31 -7.05 14.72 -16.59
C PRO A 31 -6.07 13.82 -15.84
N LEU A 32 -6.21 12.49 -15.92
CA LEU A 32 -5.32 11.55 -15.21
C LEU A 32 -4.11 11.24 -16.10
N ARG A 33 -2.94 11.76 -15.71
CA ARG A 33 -1.72 11.62 -16.48
C ARG A 33 -0.58 11.01 -15.68
N TYR A 34 0.58 11.63 -15.61
CA TYR A 34 1.77 11.10 -14.94
C TYR A 34 1.44 10.43 -13.60
N ARG A 35 1.66 9.12 -13.50
CA ARG A 35 1.43 8.29 -12.30
C ARG A 35 0.00 8.30 -11.76
N GLY A 36 -0.98 8.62 -12.61
CA GLY A 36 -2.37 8.73 -12.20
C GLY A 36 -2.72 10.03 -11.45
N TYR A 37 -1.80 11.01 -11.41
CA TYR A 37 -2.09 12.31 -10.81
C TYR A 37 -3.04 13.11 -11.70
N TYR A 38 -3.84 13.95 -11.06
CA TYR A 38 -4.71 14.88 -11.77
C TYR A 38 -3.87 16.01 -12.38
N TYR A 39 -3.91 16.15 -13.71
CA TYR A 39 -3.21 17.20 -14.43
C TYR A 39 -4.14 18.37 -14.71
N ASP A 40 -3.74 19.54 -14.31
CA ASP A 40 -4.44 20.79 -14.61
C ASP A 40 -3.88 21.39 -15.90
N ASN A 41 -4.67 21.33 -16.97
CA ASN A 41 -4.28 21.86 -18.29
C ASN A 41 -4.04 23.37 -18.32
N GLU A 42 -4.67 24.15 -17.42
CA GLU A 42 -4.53 25.62 -17.39
C GLU A 42 -3.19 26.02 -16.79
N THR A 43 -2.77 25.32 -15.73
CA THR A 43 -1.53 25.66 -15.00
C THR A 43 -0.35 24.80 -15.40
N GLY A 44 -0.58 23.62 -15.97
CA GLY A 44 0.46 22.62 -16.26
C GLY A 44 0.96 21.89 -15.04
N PHE A 45 0.24 21.94 -13.92
CA PHE A 45 0.63 21.31 -12.67
C PHE A 45 -0.12 20.01 -12.42
N TYR A 46 0.45 19.15 -11.58
CA TYR A 46 -0.20 17.95 -11.06
C TYR A 46 -0.72 18.17 -9.65
N TYR A 47 -1.97 17.82 -9.40
CA TYR A 47 -2.53 17.79 -8.06
C TYR A 47 -2.30 16.43 -7.40
N LEU A 48 -1.58 16.42 -6.29
CA LEU A 48 -1.22 15.24 -5.50
C LEU A 48 -1.96 15.24 -4.16
N GLN A 49 -3.29 15.42 -4.20
CA GLN A 49 -4.19 15.44 -3.04
C GLN A 49 -3.97 16.58 -2.03
N SER A 50 -2.74 16.84 -1.60
CA SER A 50 -2.42 17.90 -0.63
C SER A 50 -1.69 19.09 -1.21
N ARG A 51 -0.94 18.89 -2.30
CA ARG A 51 -0.08 19.91 -2.92
C ARG A 51 -0.14 19.85 -4.44
N TYR A 52 0.18 20.98 -5.07
CA TYR A 52 0.44 21.05 -6.50
C TYR A 52 1.92 20.85 -6.78
N TYR A 53 2.22 19.99 -7.74
CA TYR A 53 3.55 19.68 -8.23
C TYR A 53 3.77 20.29 -9.60
N ASP A 54 4.86 21.03 -9.75
CA ASP A 54 5.31 21.62 -11.01
C ASP A 54 6.39 20.74 -11.64
N PRO A 55 6.09 20.02 -12.73
CA PRO A 55 7.05 19.12 -13.36
C PRO A 55 8.19 19.89 -14.07
N ALA A 56 7.93 21.12 -14.56
CA ALA A 56 8.93 21.93 -15.22
C ALA A 56 10.00 22.42 -14.23
N ASN A 57 9.59 22.84 -13.05
CA ASN A 57 10.48 23.23 -11.95
C ASN A 57 10.88 22.09 -11.02
N ARG A 58 10.31 20.89 -11.21
CA ARG A 58 10.64 19.65 -10.49
C ARG A 58 10.42 19.71 -8.98
N ARG A 59 9.41 20.47 -8.54
CA ARG A 59 9.13 20.71 -7.13
C ARG A 59 7.66 20.98 -6.86
N PHE A 60 7.27 20.87 -5.61
CA PHE A 60 5.98 21.36 -5.14
C PHE A 60 5.95 22.90 -5.15
N ILE A 61 4.76 23.46 -5.41
CA ILE A 61 4.55 24.94 -5.39
C ILE A 61 4.48 25.45 -3.95
N SER A 62 3.95 24.64 -3.02
CA SER A 62 3.85 24.98 -1.60
C SER A 62 4.79 24.13 -0.76
N ALA A 63 5.22 24.68 0.37
CA ALA A 63 6.00 23.95 1.36
C ALA A 63 5.15 22.82 1.96
N ASP A 64 5.82 21.72 2.36
CA ASP A 64 5.16 20.69 3.15
C ASP A 64 4.79 21.23 4.53
N VAL A 65 3.65 20.82 5.06
CA VAL A 65 3.26 21.11 6.44
C VAL A 65 4.12 20.36 7.46
N TYR A 66 4.76 19.28 7.02
CA TYR A 66 5.70 18.51 7.84
C TYR A 66 7.13 19.02 7.62
N ALA A 67 7.72 19.63 8.63
CA ALA A 67 9.06 20.24 8.57
C ALA A 67 10.20 19.22 8.39
N SER A 68 9.94 17.91 8.52
CA SER A 68 10.91 16.84 8.31
C SER A 68 10.20 15.52 8.02
N THR A 69 10.57 14.88 6.92
CA THR A 69 10.10 13.53 6.55
C THR A 69 10.92 12.42 7.22
N GLY A 70 11.77 12.73 8.21
CA GLY A 70 12.63 11.76 8.90
C GLY A 70 13.81 11.22 8.07
N GLN A 71 14.07 11.76 6.88
CA GLN A 71 15.08 11.25 5.94
C GLN A 71 16.39 12.09 5.94
N GLY A 72 16.81 12.59 7.08
CA GLY A 72 18.03 13.38 7.21
C GLY A 72 18.00 14.70 6.43
N PHE A 73 19.15 15.17 5.91
CA PHE A 73 19.23 16.46 5.17
C PHE A 73 18.32 16.53 3.93
N ALA A 74 18.03 15.41 3.27
CA ALA A 74 17.13 15.38 2.12
C ALA A 74 15.67 15.62 2.51
N GLY A 75 15.28 15.26 3.72
CA GLY A 75 13.91 15.49 4.26
C GLY A 75 13.67 16.91 4.77
N THR A 76 14.66 17.78 4.79
CA THR A 76 14.50 19.20 5.20
C THR A 76 14.06 20.12 4.07
N ASN A 77 14.12 19.67 2.80
CA ASN A 77 13.63 20.44 1.67
C ASN A 77 12.11 20.23 1.48
N MET A 78 11.33 21.12 2.09
CA MET A 78 9.86 21.07 2.09
C MET A 78 9.20 21.18 0.70
N PHE A 79 9.94 21.54 -0.33
CA PHE A 79 9.46 21.68 -1.71
C PHE A 79 9.90 20.54 -2.62
N ALA A 80 10.79 19.65 -2.15
CA ALA A 80 11.34 18.59 -2.98
C ALA A 80 10.29 17.54 -3.35
N TYR A 81 10.10 17.30 -4.64
CA TYR A 81 9.35 16.14 -5.11
C TYR A 81 10.28 14.92 -5.10
N CYS A 82 9.82 13.84 -4.45
CA CYS A 82 10.51 12.55 -4.42
C CYS A 82 11.98 12.62 -3.96
N ASN A 83 12.35 13.57 -3.09
CA ASN A 83 13.74 13.82 -2.70
C ASN A 83 14.69 13.95 -3.91
N ASN A 84 14.25 14.57 -4.98
CA ASN A 84 14.95 14.69 -6.27
C ASN A 84 15.33 13.36 -6.94
N LYS A 85 14.61 12.29 -6.65
CA LYS A 85 14.81 10.94 -7.21
C LYS A 85 13.50 10.37 -7.77
N PRO A 86 12.87 11.02 -8.78
CA PRO A 86 11.54 10.62 -9.25
C PRO A 86 11.51 9.27 -9.98
N ILE A 87 12.65 8.79 -10.49
CA ILE A 87 12.70 7.46 -11.12
C ILE A 87 12.42 6.35 -10.10
N ILE A 88 12.95 6.52 -8.89
CA ILE A 88 12.93 5.47 -7.85
C ILE A 88 11.89 5.74 -6.76
N ASN A 89 11.31 6.92 -6.75
CA ASN A 89 10.34 7.34 -5.75
C ASN A 89 9.09 7.91 -6.40
N SER A 90 7.95 7.81 -5.70
CA SER A 90 6.69 8.49 -6.00
C SER A 90 6.16 9.17 -4.74
N ASP A 91 5.26 10.12 -4.89
CA ASP A 91 4.59 10.78 -3.77
C ASP A 91 3.08 10.86 -4.06
N PRO A 92 2.31 9.80 -3.78
CA PRO A 92 0.89 9.76 -4.12
C PRO A 92 0.02 10.72 -3.32
N SER A 93 0.47 11.13 -2.12
CA SER A 93 -0.29 11.97 -1.19
C SER A 93 0.12 13.45 -1.23
N GLY A 94 1.25 13.75 -1.84
CA GLY A 94 1.86 15.06 -1.78
C GLY A 94 2.54 15.40 -0.45
N HIS A 95 2.77 14.41 0.42
CA HIS A 95 3.47 14.57 1.70
C HIS A 95 4.53 13.51 1.95
N ALA A 96 4.29 12.28 1.49
CA ALA A 96 5.10 11.13 1.83
C ALA A 96 5.72 10.48 0.61
N LEU A 97 7.04 10.42 0.62
CA LEU A 97 7.81 9.69 -0.35
C LEU A 97 7.53 8.20 -0.26
N ARG A 98 7.06 7.59 -1.36
CA ARG A 98 7.04 6.13 -1.53
C ARG A 98 8.21 5.72 -2.42
N SER A 99 9.13 4.92 -1.88
CA SER A 99 10.22 4.37 -2.68
C SER A 99 9.70 3.31 -3.64
N ASN A 100 9.88 3.52 -4.94
CA ASN A 100 9.62 2.49 -5.96
C ASN A 100 10.77 1.47 -6.02
N LEU A 101 11.87 1.73 -5.30
CA LEU A 101 13.09 0.92 -5.24
C LEU A 101 13.23 0.12 -3.94
N THR A 102 12.14 -0.24 -3.29
CA THR A 102 12.28 -1.22 -2.21
C THR A 102 12.79 -2.59 -2.73
N ALA A 103 13.16 -2.67 -4.00
CA ALA A 103 13.48 -3.92 -4.67
C ALA A 103 14.91 -4.08 -5.21
N ILE A 104 15.80 -3.06 -5.17
CA ILE A 104 17.03 -3.20 -5.98
C ILE A 104 18.33 -3.17 -5.18
N CYS A 105 18.37 -2.79 -3.92
CA CYS A 105 19.65 -2.55 -3.22
C CYS A 105 19.87 -3.29 -1.90
N ASP A 106 19.18 -4.38 -1.64
CA ASP A 106 19.65 -5.32 -0.63
C ASP A 106 20.22 -6.57 -1.31
N GLY A 107 21.44 -6.44 -1.77
CA GLY A 107 22.29 -7.59 -1.97
C GLY A 107 22.40 -8.35 -0.65
N GLY A 108 21.58 -9.42 -0.50
CA GLY A 108 21.55 -10.27 0.66
C GLY A 108 21.03 -9.54 1.90
N SER A 109 19.73 -9.28 2.01
CA SER A 109 19.13 -9.01 3.31
C SER A 109 19.48 -10.21 4.18
N GLY A 110 20.16 -10.02 5.32
CA GLY A 110 20.48 -11.11 6.25
C GLY A 110 19.25 -11.74 6.91
N TYR A 111 18.07 -11.55 6.30
CA TYR A 111 16.79 -12.10 6.73
C TYR A 111 16.45 -13.36 5.94
N LEU A 112 15.88 -14.33 6.63
CA LEU A 112 15.39 -15.56 5.99
C LEU A 112 14.25 -15.20 5.03
N ASP A 113 14.39 -15.61 3.77
CA ASP A 113 13.30 -15.47 2.79
C ASP A 113 12.13 -16.40 3.14
N ARG A 114 10.96 -15.82 3.30
CA ARG A 114 9.70 -16.48 3.64
C ARG A 114 8.60 -16.24 2.61
N THR A 115 8.96 -15.82 1.42
CA THR A 115 8.02 -15.55 0.33
C THR A 115 7.03 -16.69 0.10
N LYS A 116 7.53 -17.93 0.03
CA LYS A 116 6.66 -19.11 -0.18
C LYS A 116 5.70 -19.35 1.00
N ASP A 117 6.17 -19.13 2.22
CA ASP A 117 5.34 -19.31 3.42
C ASP A 117 4.26 -18.24 3.49
N VAL A 118 4.60 -16.98 3.22
CA VAL A 118 3.64 -15.86 3.18
C VAL A 118 2.57 -16.08 2.12
N LYS A 119 2.95 -16.43 0.89
CA LYS A 119 2.01 -16.76 -0.19
C LYS A 119 1.05 -17.87 0.22
N ARG A 120 1.59 -18.97 0.76
CA ARG A 120 0.78 -20.10 1.24
C ARG A 120 -0.22 -19.66 2.29
N VAL A 121 0.23 -18.94 3.31
CA VAL A 121 -0.60 -18.54 4.45
C VAL A 121 -1.69 -17.55 4.03
N LEU A 122 -1.37 -16.54 3.23
CA LEU A 122 -2.37 -15.59 2.73
C LEU A 122 -3.41 -16.29 1.84
N ARG A 123 -3.01 -17.24 1.01
CA ARG A 123 -3.94 -18.04 0.20
C ARG A 123 -4.86 -18.90 1.06
N GLU A 124 -4.32 -19.62 2.05
CA GLU A 124 -5.10 -20.44 2.98
C GLU A 124 -6.11 -19.60 3.76
N ASN A 125 -5.68 -18.43 4.23
CA ASN A 125 -6.53 -17.50 4.98
C ASN A 125 -7.61 -16.86 4.09
N TYR A 126 -7.28 -16.53 2.84
CA TYR A 126 -8.25 -16.07 1.84
C TYR A 126 -9.36 -17.09 1.61
N GLU A 127 -9.00 -18.34 1.37
CA GLU A 127 -9.98 -19.42 1.16
C GLU A 127 -10.80 -19.67 2.45
N GLN A 128 -10.21 -19.52 3.61
CA GLN A 128 -10.94 -19.63 4.87
C GLN A 128 -11.92 -18.46 5.06
N ALA A 129 -11.49 -17.23 4.79
CA ALA A 129 -12.35 -16.05 4.86
C ALA A 129 -13.53 -16.14 3.89
N LYS A 130 -13.30 -16.62 2.66
CA LYS A 130 -14.39 -16.90 1.70
C LYS A 130 -15.42 -17.89 2.25
N ARG A 131 -14.99 -18.97 2.88
CA ARG A 131 -15.92 -19.93 3.51
C ARG A 131 -16.76 -19.26 4.59
N TRP A 132 -16.13 -18.50 5.47
CA TRP A 132 -16.84 -17.77 6.54
C TRP A 132 -17.79 -16.69 6.02
N GLY A 133 -17.51 -16.09 4.87
CA GLY A 133 -18.43 -15.14 4.24
C GLY A 133 -19.81 -15.71 3.88
N TRP A 134 -19.94 -17.03 3.80
CA TRP A 134 -21.20 -17.75 3.57
C TRP A 134 -21.84 -18.29 4.85
N GLU A 135 -21.19 -18.18 6.01
CA GLU A 135 -21.63 -18.71 7.31
C GLU A 135 -22.16 -17.58 8.19
N LEU A 136 -23.23 -17.86 8.97
CA LEU A 136 -23.84 -16.85 9.84
C LEU A 136 -22.92 -16.39 10.98
N ASP A 137 -22.01 -17.24 11.42
CA ASP A 137 -21.03 -17.00 12.47
C ASP A 137 -19.64 -16.55 11.93
N GLY A 138 -19.54 -16.40 10.62
CA GLY A 138 -18.28 -16.00 9.96
C GLY A 138 -17.61 -14.77 10.55
N PRO A 139 -18.32 -13.68 10.84
CA PRO A 139 -17.73 -12.51 11.52
C PRO A 139 -17.15 -12.81 12.91
N PHE A 140 -17.78 -13.72 13.65
CA PHE A 140 -17.31 -14.15 14.95
C PHE A 140 -16.08 -15.03 14.84
N GLU A 141 -16.03 -15.93 13.87
CA GLU A 141 -14.87 -16.76 13.58
C GLU A 141 -13.68 -15.91 13.12
N PHE A 142 -13.94 -14.90 12.28
CA PHE A 142 -12.92 -13.91 11.89
C PHE A 142 -12.35 -13.19 13.12
N TYR A 143 -13.20 -12.64 13.98
CA TYR A 143 -12.76 -12.00 15.21
C TYR A 143 -11.88 -12.91 16.06
N ASN A 144 -12.28 -14.18 16.24
CA ASN A 144 -11.51 -15.16 17.01
C ASN A 144 -10.16 -15.48 16.37
N ALA A 145 -10.06 -15.41 15.04
CA ALA A 145 -8.82 -15.65 14.33
C ALA A 145 -7.81 -14.49 14.47
N VAL A 146 -8.28 -13.24 14.43
CA VAL A 146 -7.42 -12.04 14.38
C VAL A 146 -7.13 -11.42 15.75
N LYS A 147 -7.95 -11.71 16.79
CA LYS A 147 -7.74 -11.18 18.15
C LYS A 147 -6.41 -11.65 18.74
N ASP A 148 -5.97 -10.99 19.82
CA ASP A 148 -4.77 -11.38 20.57
C ASP A 148 -4.78 -12.89 20.87
N ARG A 149 -3.68 -13.56 20.53
CA ARG A 149 -3.50 -15.04 20.58
C ARG A 149 -4.43 -15.85 19.68
N GLY A 150 -5.11 -15.21 18.73
CA GLY A 150 -5.84 -15.91 17.67
C GLY A 150 -4.89 -16.64 16.72
N LYS A 151 -5.45 -17.53 15.89
CA LYS A 151 -4.65 -18.32 14.93
C LYS A 151 -3.92 -17.47 13.88
N TRP A 152 -4.35 -16.23 13.64
CA TRP A 152 -3.78 -15.26 12.69
C TRP A 152 -3.03 -14.11 13.37
N ASP A 153 -2.85 -14.18 14.69
CA ASP A 153 -1.98 -13.27 15.44
C ASP A 153 -0.51 -13.68 15.26
N TYR A 154 0.07 -13.37 14.11
CA TYR A 154 1.45 -13.78 13.76
C TYR A 154 2.50 -13.16 14.68
N LYS A 155 2.23 -12.01 15.29
CA LYS A 155 3.08 -11.39 16.30
C LYS A 155 3.34 -12.33 17.48
N ARG A 156 2.35 -13.13 17.88
CA ARG A 156 2.43 -14.11 18.98
C ARG A 156 2.89 -15.50 18.52
N ARG A 157 3.15 -15.69 17.21
CA ARG A 157 3.57 -16.96 16.62
C ARG A 157 2.62 -18.11 16.99
N PRO A 158 1.37 -18.06 16.54
CA PRO A 158 0.42 -19.12 16.81
C PRO A 158 0.89 -20.46 16.25
N LYS A 159 0.30 -21.55 16.72
CA LYS A 159 0.58 -22.91 16.19
C LYS A 159 0.39 -22.93 14.67
N GLY A 160 1.37 -23.49 13.95
CA GLY A 160 1.40 -23.48 12.49
C GLY A 160 2.17 -22.31 11.86
N SER A 161 2.69 -21.38 12.70
CA SER A 161 3.53 -20.27 12.26
C SER A 161 5.00 -20.40 12.70
N GLU A 162 5.46 -21.63 12.92
CA GLU A 162 6.84 -21.94 13.33
C GLU A 162 7.88 -21.53 12.26
N TRP A 163 7.44 -21.32 11.03
CA TRP A 163 8.24 -20.78 9.93
C TRP A 163 8.65 -19.31 10.15
N ILE A 164 7.93 -18.56 11.00
CA ILE A 164 8.31 -17.20 11.38
C ILE A 164 9.54 -17.26 12.31
N PRO A 165 10.63 -16.54 12.00
CA PRO A 165 11.81 -16.50 12.86
C PRO A 165 11.49 -16.02 14.28
N ARG A 166 12.32 -16.39 15.26
CA ARG A 166 12.08 -16.04 16.70
C ARG A 166 12.06 -14.53 16.93
N ASN A 167 12.84 -13.76 16.18
CA ASN A 167 12.85 -12.29 16.22
C ASN A 167 11.67 -11.65 15.48
N GLY A 168 10.78 -12.45 14.86
CA GLY A 168 9.62 -11.95 14.13
C GLY A 168 9.94 -11.24 12.82
N VAL A 169 11.20 -11.28 12.34
CA VAL A 169 11.64 -10.52 11.14
C VAL A 169 12.12 -11.50 10.06
N PHE A 170 11.65 -11.29 8.84
CA PHE A 170 11.97 -12.11 7.66
C PHE A 170 11.91 -11.25 6.39
N SER A 171 12.14 -11.83 5.23
CA SER A 171 11.95 -11.14 3.95
C SER A 171 10.87 -11.81 3.10
N VAL A 172 10.23 -11.00 2.24
CA VAL A 172 9.29 -11.42 1.20
C VAL A 172 9.75 -10.78 -0.10
N ASN A 173 10.11 -11.60 -1.09
CA ASN A 173 10.72 -11.14 -2.32
C ASN A 173 11.88 -10.16 -2.09
N GLY A 174 12.73 -10.45 -1.09
CA GLY A 174 13.88 -9.63 -0.72
C GLY A 174 13.57 -8.40 0.15
N LYS A 175 12.31 -8.03 0.34
CA LYS A 175 11.91 -6.90 1.21
C LYS A 175 11.70 -7.37 2.64
N LYS A 176 12.20 -6.59 3.60
CA LYS A 176 12.01 -6.84 5.03
C LYS A 176 10.53 -6.77 5.39
N MET A 177 10.07 -7.71 6.19
CA MET A 177 8.74 -7.77 6.78
C MET A 177 8.82 -8.23 8.23
N THR A 178 7.92 -7.72 9.07
CA THR A 178 7.74 -8.23 10.42
C THR A 178 6.49 -9.11 10.54
N ALA A 179 6.46 -9.96 11.57
CA ALA A 179 5.28 -10.77 11.86
C ALA A 179 4.04 -9.91 12.20
N GLU A 180 4.25 -8.73 12.79
CA GLU A 180 3.18 -7.75 13.07
C GLU A 180 2.63 -7.16 11.79
N GLN A 181 3.49 -6.68 10.89
CA GLN A 181 3.09 -6.20 9.56
C GLN A 181 2.29 -7.25 8.79
N LEU A 182 2.74 -8.51 8.79
CA LEU A 182 1.99 -9.60 8.16
C LEU A 182 0.61 -9.80 8.81
N GLY A 183 0.50 -9.67 10.13
CA GLY A 183 -0.77 -9.75 10.86
C GLY A 183 -1.74 -8.67 10.42
N ASN A 184 -1.29 -7.44 10.32
CA ASN A 184 -2.10 -6.29 9.90
C ASN A 184 -2.53 -6.40 8.41
N ILE A 185 -1.61 -6.82 7.53
CA ILE A 185 -1.94 -7.10 6.13
C ILE A 185 -3.00 -8.19 6.04
N ASN A 186 -2.80 -9.30 6.74
CA ASN A 186 -3.76 -10.40 6.72
C ASN A 186 -5.12 -10.00 7.28
N TYR A 187 -5.16 -9.17 8.32
CA TYR A 187 -6.39 -8.63 8.88
C TYR A 187 -7.17 -7.80 7.85
N GLY A 188 -6.51 -6.82 7.22
CA GLY A 188 -7.13 -6.00 6.18
C GLY A 188 -7.60 -6.83 4.98
N PHE A 189 -6.77 -7.74 4.52
CA PHE A 189 -7.02 -8.62 3.38
C PHE A 189 -8.23 -9.54 3.61
N THR A 190 -8.19 -10.32 4.68
CA THR A 190 -9.26 -11.29 4.98
C THR A 190 -10.55 -10.64 5.45
N GLY A 191 -10.47 -9.49 6.12
CA GLY A 191 -11.63 -8.69 6.50
C GLY A 191 -12.37 -8.14 5.28
N SER A 192 -11.65 -7.70 4.25
CA SER A 192 -12.25 -7.27 2.98
C SER A 192 -12.92 -8.42 2.24
N VAL A 193 -12.31 -9.61 2.23
CA VAL A 193 -12.92 -10.83 1.65
C VAL A 193 -14.25 -11.17 2.31
N LEU A 194 -14.39 -10.92 3.62
CA LEU A 194 -15.64 -11.09 4.37
C LEU A 194 -16.67 -9.98 4.12
N GLY A 195 -16.31 -8.96 3.34
CA GLY A 195 -17.18 -7.84 2.99
C GLY A 195 -17.24 -6.72 4.02
N PHE A 196 -16.30 -6.68 4.99
CA PHE A 196 -16.22 -5.53 5.89
C PHE A 196 -15.74 -4.30 5.13
N PRO A 197 -16.43 -3.16 5.25
CA PRO A 197 -15.99 -1.91 4.63
C PRO A 197 -14.62 -1.45 5.16
N ALA A 198 -13.78 -0.91 4.28
CA ALA A 198 -12.46 -0.41 4.65
C ALA A 198 -12.44 0.53 5.87
N PRO A 199 -13.37 1.49 6.03
CA PRO A 199 -13.43 2.32 7.24
C PRO A 199 -13.64 1.51 8.52
N VAL A 200 -14.46 0.46 8.47
CA VAL A 200 -14.73 -0.40 9.64
C VAL A 200 -13.47 -1.16 10.05
N LEU A 201 -12.73 -1.70 9.08
CA LEU A 201 -11.48 -2.43 9.34
C LEU A 201 -10.43 -1.51 9.97
N ARG A 202 -10.25 -0.30 9.43
CA ARG A 202 -9.30 0.67 10.00
C ARG A 202 -9.69 1.10 11.40
N MET A 203 -10.95 1.49 11.61
CA MET A 203 -11.44 1.90 12.94
C MET A 203 -11.29 0.80 13.98
N ALA A 204 -11.54 -0.46 13.61
CA ALA A 204 -11.41 -1.56 14.55
C ALA A 204 -9.95 -1.83 14.93
N GLY A 205 -8.98 -1.62 14.02
CA GLY A 205 -7.55 -1.58 14.33
C GLY A 205 -7.24 -0.52 15.39
N GLY A 206 -7.66 0.72 15.15
CA GLY A 206 -7.48 1.83 16.09
C GLY A 206 -8.12 1.60 17.46
N PHE A 207 -9.29 0.96 17.54
CA PHE A 207 -9.89 0.58 18.83
C PHE A 207 -9.02 -0.37 19.65
N VAL A 208 -8.35 -1.30 18.99
CA VAL A 208 -7.41 -2.22 19.66
C VAL A 208 -6.18 -1.45 20.15
N ALA A 209 -5.66 -0.51 19.38
CA ALA A 209 -4.55 0.34 19.77
C ALA A 209 -4.91 1.20 21.00
N ILE A 210 -6.07 1.86 21.00
CA ILE A 210 -6.57 2.66 22.14
C ILE A 210 -6.68 1.81 23.40
N LYS A 211 -7.23 0.61 23.28
CA LYS A 211 -7.39 -0.30 24.42
C LYS A 211 -6.06 -0.72 25.02
N ASN A 212 -5.02 -0.88 24.22
CA ASN A 212 -3.72 -1.39 24.65
C ASN A 212 -2.77 -0.29 25.11
N SER A 213 -2.81 0.89 24.48
CA SER A 213 -1.80 1.96 24.66
C SER A 213 -2.41 3.30 25.08
N GLY A 214 -3.73 3.41 25.18
CA GLY A 214 -4.42 4.68 25.43
C GLY A 214 -4.61 5.50 24.14
N ILE A 215 -5.23 6.67 24.28
CA ILE A 215 -5.48 7.58 23.14
C ILE A 215 -4.20 8.35 22.83
N ASN A 216 -3.66 8.19 21.64
CA ASN A 216 -2.65 9.06 21.08
C ASN A 216 -3.30 9.96 20.01
N TRP A 217 -3.41 11.27 20.29
CA TRP A 217 -4.06 12.22 19.38
C TRP A 217 -3.26 12.48 18.11
N GLU A 218 -1.99 12.14 18.05
CA GLU A 218 -1.16 12.21 16.84
C GLU A 218 -1.58 11.20 15.78
N ASP A 219 -2.19 10.09 16.23
CA ASP A 219 -2.66 9.01 15.35
C ASP A 219 -4.11 9.23 14.86
N TRP A 220 -4.74 10.37 15.16
CA TRP A 220 -6.10 10.72 14.70
C TRP A 220 -6.33 10.46 13.19
N TRP A 221 -5.34 10.82 12.38
CA TRP A 221 -5.41 10.67 10.93
C TRP A 221 -5.32 9.21 10.45
N TYR A 222 -4.97 8.29 11.32
CA TYR A 222 -4.83 6.86 11.08
C TYR A 222 -5.86 6.06 11.87
N ASP A 223 -7.04 6.64 12.11
CA ASP A 223 -8.12 6.00 12.87
C ASP A 223 -7.68 5.54 14.28
N PHE A 224 -6.74 6.28 14.91
CA PHE A 224 -6.12 6.00 16.21
C PHE A 224 -5.20 4.78 16.27
N ASP A 225 -4.81 4.24 15.13
CA ASP A 225 -3.76 3.24 15.05
C ASP A 225 -2.40 3.89 14.78
N SER A 226 -1.30 3.13 14.91
CA SER A 226 -0.03 3.66 14.44
C SER A 226 -0.08 3.84 12.91
N LYS A 227 0.65 4.83 12.40
CA LYS A 227 0.74 5.05 10.94
C LYS A 227 1.15 3.77 10.20
N GLU A 228 2.12 3.03 10.75
CA GLU A 228 2.64 1.81 10.15
C GLU A 228 1.57 0.72 10.11
N ASP A 229 0.82 0.53 11.21
CA ASP A 229 -0.21 -0.50 11.30
C ASP A 229 -1.39 -0.17 10.36
N ALA A 230 -1.83 1.09 10.33
CA ALA A 230 -2.88 1.55 9.43
C ALA A 230 -2.49 1.38 7.95
N GLU A 231 -1.23 1.66 7.58
CA GLU A 231 -0.72 1.44 6.23
C GLU A 231 -0.71 -0.06 5.86
N MET A 232 -0.38 -0.93 6.79
CA MET A 232 -0.39 -2.38 6.56
C MET A 232 -1.80 -2.94 6.44
N ILE A 233 -2.74 -2.46 7.25
CA ILE A 233 -4.17 -2.80 7.11
C ILE A 233 -4.68 -2.36 5.73
N GLN A 234 -4.39 -1.12 5.33
CA GLN A 234 -4.79 -0.61 4.02
C GLN A 234 -4.17 -1.42 2.89
N LEU A 235 -2.90 -1.80 3.00
CA LEU A 235 -2.26 -2.67 2.01
C LEU A 235 -3.00 -3.99 1.83
N GLY A 236 -3.44 -4.61 2.93
CA GLY A 236 -4.26 -5.83 2.87
C GLY A 236 -5.59 -5.61 2.16
N ILE A 237 -6.27 -4.49 2.41
CA ILE A 237 -7.50 -4.09 1.72
C ILE A 237 -7.24 -3.91 0.21
N ASP A 238 -6.16 -3.23 -0.15
CA ASP A 238 -5.78 -2.98 -1.55
C ASP A 238 -5.43 -4.28 -2.29
N MET A 239 -4.88 -5.27 -1.60
CA MET A 239 -4.61 -6.60 -2.17
C MET A 239 -5.90 -7.30 -2.58
N GLU A 240 -6.92 -7.32 -1.73
CA GLU A 240 -8.22 -7.93 -2.05
C GLU A 240 -8.89 -7.18 -3.21
N TYR A 241 -8.89 -5.85 -3.16
CA TYR A 241 -9.45 -5.04 -4.24
C TYR A 241 -8.76 -5.33 -5.58
N LEU A 242 -7.43 -5.43 -5.60
CA LEU A 242 -6.69 -5.77 -6.81
C LEU A 242 -7.08 -7.15 -7.34
N MET A 243 -7.21 -8.16 -6.47
CA MET A 243 -7.69 -9.49 -6.87
C MET A 243 -9.07 -9.43 -7.51
N THR A 244 -9.98 -8.67 -6.91
CA THR A 244 -11.36 -8.55 -7.37
C THR A 244 -11.46 -7.91 -8.76
N ILE A 245 -10.67 -6.85 -9.04
CA ILE A 245 -10.76 -6.14 -10.33
C ILE A 245 -9.92 -6.79 -11.44
N THR A 246 -8.84 -7.51 -11.11
CA THR A 246 -7.93 -8.10 -12.11
C THR A 246 -8.12 -9.60 -12.31
N GLY A 247 -8.73 -10.28 -11.33
CA GLY A 247 -8.77 -11.74 -11.29
C GLY A 247 -7.44 -12.39 -10.89
N TYR A 248 -6.48 -11.62 -10.39
CA TYR A 248 -5.19 -12.16 -9.92
C TYR A 248 -5.39 -13.14 -8.76
N SER A 249 -4.55 -14.17 -8.74
CA SER A 249 -4.42 -15.05 -7.58
C SER A 249 -3.73 -14.33 -6.42
N THR A 250 -3.85 -14.88 -5.22
CA THR A 250 -3.14 -14.39 -4.03
C THR A 250 -1.63 -14.32 -4.25
N ASP A 251 -1.05 -15.31 -4.95
CA ASP A 251 0.38 -15.36 -5.23
C ASP A 251 0.83 -14.23 -6.16
N GLU A 252 0.04 -13.94 -7.19
CA GLU A 252 0.30 -12.84 -8.13
C GLU A 252 0.19 -11.47 -7.46
N VAL A 253 -0.76 -11.31 -6.55
CA VAL A 253 -0.92 -10.07 -5.78
C VAL A 253 0.25 -9.88 -4.81
N VAL A 254 0.70 -10.93 -4.13
CA VAL A 254 1.93 -10.87 -3.31
C VAL A 254 3.12 -10.47 -4.17
N ASP A 255 3.29 -11.06 -5.35
CA ASP A 255 4.37 -10.67 -6.26
C ASP A 255 4.23 -9.22 -6.76
N PHE A 256 3.01 -8.74 -6.96
CA PHE A 256 2.77 -7.37 -7.39
C PHE A 256 3.23 -6.34 -6.35
N PHE A 257 2.88 -6.54 -5.08
CA PHE A 257 3.20 -5.59 -4.01
C PHE A 257 4.64 -5.70 -3.48
N TRP A 258 5.28 -6.87 -3.65
CA TRP A 258 6.65 -7.13 -3.16
C TRP A 258 7.70 -7.35 -4.26
N LYS A 259 7.39 -7.05 -5.51
CA LYS A 259 8.40 -6.99 -6.60
C LYS A 259 9.34 -5.82 -6.51
#